data_bee167e331b6644e847d8cdd6c5ad3c8
#
_entry.id   bee167e331b6644e847d8cdd6c5ad3c8
#
_cell.length_a   1.000
_cell.length_b   1.000
_cell.length_c   1.000
_cell.angle_alpha   90.00
_cell.angle_beta   90.00
_cell.angle_gamma   90.00
#
_symmetry.space_group_name_H-M   'P 1'
#
loop_
_entity.id
_entity.type
_entity.pdbx_description
1 polymer ?
#
loop_
_entity_poly.entity_id
_entity_poly.type
_entity_poly.pdbx_seq_one_letter_code
_entity_poly.pdbx_strand_id
1 'polypeptide(L)'
;MENKRELNMDELEQVTGGVWRTVDTGVAGLDAALRAEPRKSSKQINHLANGTQVDTFMDTIVYDPESQRNFVQVTIDGKTGWIAASILGLPR
;
A
#
# COMPACT_ATOMS: atom_id res chain seq x y z
N MET A 1 -10.28 10.82 24.40
CA MET A 1 -10.44 11.34 24.86
C MET A 1 -10.37 11.62 24.82
N GLU A 2 -10.20 11.13 24.43
CA GLU A 2 -10.15 11.55 24.62
C GLU A 2 -9.82 11.60 24.43
N ASN A 3 -9.74 11.25 24.02
CA ASN A 3 -9.51 11.64 24.07
C ASN A 3 -9.14 11.62 23.78
N LYS A 4 -9.07 11.14 23.41
CA LYS A 4 -8.84 11.45 23.35
C LYS A 4 -8.52 11.28 23.10
N ARG A 5 -8.35 10.86 22.80
CA ARG A 5 -8.06 11.10 22.78
C ARG A 5 -7.76 10.85 22.53
N GLU A 6 -7.73 10.45 22.25
CA GLU A 6 -7.55 10.50 22.26
C GLU A 6 -7.09 10.28 21.87
N LEU A 7 -6.73 9.94 21.64
CA LEU A 7 -6.39 9.94 21.48
C LEU A 7 -6.15 9.60 21.14
N ASN A 8 -6.03 9.25 21.16
CA ASN A 8 -5.93 9.10 21.14
C ASN A 8 -5.84 8.59 20.73
N MET A 9 -5.88 8.23 20.46
CA MET A 9 -5.89 7.84 20.25
C MET A 9 -5.84 7.64 19.55
N ASP A 10 -5.60 7.75 19.44
CA ASP A 10 -5.59 7.83 18.96
C ASP A 10 -4.95 7.90 18.43
N GLU A 11 -4.57 7.87 18.32
CA GLU A 11 -4.06 8.06 18.05
C GLU A 11 -3.42 7.63 17.91
N LEU A 12 -3.28 7.39 18.19
CA LEU A 12 -2.84 6.90 18.15
C LEU A 12 -2.84 6.17 17.78
N GLU A 13 -3.37 5.89 17.61
CA GLU A 13 -3.48 5.28 17.14
C GLU A 13 -3.24 5.17 16.23
N GLN A 14 -3.07 5.35 16.03
CA GLN A 14 -2.75 5.40 15.09
C GLN A 14 -1.78 5.05 14.46
N VAL A 15 -1.73 4.89 14.60
CA VAL A 15 -0.35 4.70 14.38
C VAL A 15 0.02 3.61 13.44
N THR A 16 -0.50 2.52 13.66
CA THR A 16 -0.25 1.40 12.81
C THR A 16 -1.03 1.56 11.55
N GLY A 17 -0.58 1.02 10.49
CA GLY A 17 -1.17 1.16 9.22
C GLY A 17 -0.84 2.53 8.71
N GLY A 18 -1.72 3.27 8.45
CA GLY A 18 -1.45 4.60 8.01
C GLY A 18 -2.55 5.14 7.18
N VAL A 19 -2.38 5.15 5.88
CA VAL A 19 -3.26 5.90 5.00
C VAL A 19 -3.97 4.94 4.05
N TRP A 20 -5.28 5.06 3.99
CA TRP A 20 -6.06 4.35 2.99
C TRP A 20 -5.83 4.98 1.63
N ARG A 21 -5.42 4.16 0.68
CA ARG A 21 -5.18 4.58 -0.68
C ARG A 21 -5.98 3.72 -1.64
N THR A 22 -6.31 4.28 -2.80
CA THR A 22 -7.10 3.59 -3.81
C THR A 22 -6.20 3.11 -4.93
N VAL A 23 -6.35 1.85 -5.31
CA VAL A 23 -5.62 1.25 -6.42
C VAL A 23 -6.08 1.87 -7.73
N ASP A 24 -5.13 2.36 -8.51
CA ASP A 24 -5.39 2.91 -9.84
C ASP A 24 -4.20 2.60 -10.75
N THR A 25 -4.35 1.60 -11.60
CA THR A 25 -3.30 1.19 -12.54
C THR A 25 -3.22 2.13 -13.74
N GLY A 26 -4.20 2.99 -13.91
CA GLY A 26 -4.29 3.85 -15.09
C GLY A 26 -4.83 3.16 -16.31
N VAL A 27 -5.14 1.88 -16.22
CA VAL A 27 -5.67 1.09 -17.35
C VAL A 27 -6.92 0.37 -16.88
N ALA A 28 -8.03 0.65 -17.54
CA ALA A 28 -9.31 0.02 -17.16
C ALA A 28 -9.21 -1.50 -17.31
N GLY A 29 -9.68 -2.20 -16.30
CA GLY A 29 -9.68 -3.67 -16.30
C GLY A 29 -8.34 -4.32 -15.98
N LEU A 30 -7.28 -3.53 -15.76
CA LEU A 30 -5.98 -4.07 -15.41
C LEU A 30 -5.81 -4.08 -13.89
N ASP A 31 -5.63 -5.26 -13.31
CA ASP A 31 -5.42 -5.38 -11.87
C ASP A 31 -3.99 -5.03 -11.49
N ALA A 32 -3.83 -4.55 -10.27
CA ALA A 32 -2.52 -4.34 -9.68
C ALA A 32 -2.04 -5.63 -9.03
N ALA A 33 -0.73 -5.89 -9.11
CA ALA A 33 -0.14 -7.05 -8.48
C ALA A 33 0.30 -6.72 -7.06
N LEU A 34 -0.16 -7.52 -6.09
CA LEU A 34 0.37 -7.47 -4.74
C LEU A 34 1.47 -8.51 -4.65
N ARG A 35 2.68 -8.09 -4.30
CA ARG A 35 3.85 -8.95 -4.34
C ARG A 35 4.36 -9.27 -2.93
N ALA A 36 5.03 -10.40 -2.81
CA ALA A 36 5.58 -10.84 -1.52
C ALA A 36 6.75 -9.96 -1.08
N GLU A 37 7.50 -9.39 -2.01
CA GLU A 37 8.67 -8.55 -1.74
C GLU A 37 8.61 -7.28 -2.60
N PRO A 38 9.35 -6.23 -2.21
CA PRO A 38 9.27 -4.95 -2.91
C PRO A 38 10.13 -4.92 -4.17
N ARG A 39 9.81 -5.77 -5.13
CA ARG A 39 10.50 -5.80 -6.42
C ARG A 39 9.64 -6.44 -7.49
N LYS A 40 9.87 -6.05 -8.71
CA LYS A 40 9.08 -6.47 -9.85
C LYS A 40 9.11 -7.98 -10.08
N SER A 41 10.22 -8.61 -9.82
CA SER A 41 10.39 -10.05 -10.04
C SER A 41 9.83 -10.91 -8.92
N SER A 42 9.35 -10.28 -7.84
CA SER A 42 8.80 -11.03 -6.71
C SER A 42 7.52 -11.74 -7.08
N LYS A 43 7.27 -12.84 -6.37
CA LYS A 43 6.04 -13.60 -6.52
C LYS A 43 4.83 -12.73 -6.26
N GLN A 44 3.81 -12.87 -7.09
CA GLN A 44 2.52 -12.22 -6.87
C GLN A 44 1.70 -13.06 -5.91
N ILE A 45 1.22 -12.44 -4.85
CA ILE A 45 0.41 -13.13 -3.84
C ILE A 45 -1.06 -12.77 -3.93
N ASN A 46 -1.41 -11.73 -4.68
CA ASN A 46 -2.80 -11.34 -4.91
C ASN A 46 -2.89 -10.37 -6.09
N HIS A 47 -4.09 -10.14 -6.55
CA HIS A 47 -4.41 -9.18 -7.60
C HIS A 47 -5.49 -8.24 -7.08
N LEU A 48 -5.31 -6.94 -7.28
CA LEU A 48 -6.21 -5.93 -6.75
C LEU A 48 -6.79 -5.12 -7.91
N ALA A 49 -8.11 -5.11 -7.99
CA ALA A 49 -8.80 -4.36 -9.03
C ALA A 49 -8.69 -2.86 -8.79
N ASN A 50 -8.78 -2.08 -9.87
CA ASN A 50 -8.90 -0.63 -9.74
C ASN A 50 -10.08 -0.27 -8.85
N GLY A 51 -9.89 0.72 -7.97
CA GLY A 51 -10.89 1.10 -7.00
C GLY A 51 -10.79 0.42 -5.65
N THR A 52 -9.96 -0.61 -5.54
CA THR A 52 -9.73 -1.29 -4.26
C THR A 52 -8.99 -0.35 -3.31
N GLN A 53 -9.45 -0.28 -2.06
CA GLN A 53 -8.76 0.53 -1.05
C GLN A 53 -7.88 -0.36 -0.20
N VAL A 54 -6.65 0.09 0.04
CA VAL A 54 -5.66 -0.65 0.80
C VAL A 54 -5.09 0.22 1.91
N ASP A 55 -4.80 -0.41 3.05
CA ASP A 55 -4.15 0.26 4.16
C ASP A 55 -2.65 0.33 3.85
N THR A 56 -2.12 1.53 3.72
CA THR A 56 -0.77 1.78 3.19
C THR A 56 0.17 2.22 4.29
N PHE A 57 1.29 1.52 4.43
CA PHE A 57 2.31 1.86 5.42
C PHE A 57 3.31 2.82 4.79
N MET A 58 3.05 4.11 4.92
CA MET A 58 3.78 5.17 4.20
C MET A 58 5.26 5.26 4.56
N ASP A 59 5.67 4.70 5.67
CA ASP A 59 7.08 4.72 6.10
C ASP A 59 7.87 3.52 5.58
N THR A 60 7.28 2.68 4.73
CA THR A 60 7.94 1.47 4.24
C THR A 60 8.31 1.55 2.76
N ILE A 61 8.42 2.74 2.20
CA ILE A 61 8.71 2.88 0.78
C ILE A 61 10.13 2.39 0.49
N VAL A 62 10.24 1.47 -0.48
CA VAL A 62 11.52 0.86 -0.87
C VAL A 62 11.69 1.03 -2.38
N TYR A 63 12.85 1.53 -2.77
CA TYR A 63 13.16 1.67 -4.19
C TYR A 63 13.60 0.33 -4.77
N ASP A 64 12.99 -0.05 -5.89
CA ASP A 64 13.35 -1.26 -6.63
C ASP A 64 14.17 -0.86 -7.86
N PRO A 65 15.48 -1.15 -7.88
CA PRO A 65 16.31 -0.81 -9.04
C PRO A 65 15.96 -1.62 -10.29
N GLU A 66 15.33 -2.78 -10.12
CA GLU A 66 14.96 -3.64 -11.22
C GLU A 66 13.94 -2.96 -12.14
N SER A 67 12.91 -2.37 -11.54
CA SER A 67 11.85 -1.68 -12.29
C SER A 67 12.04 -0.16 -12.29
N GLN A 68 13.02 0.34 -11.52
CA GLN A 68 13.28 1.77 -11.34
C GLN A 68 12.03 2.48 -10.79
N ARG A 69 11.40 1.87 -9.80
CA ARG A 69 10.18 2.37 -9.16
C ARG A 69 10.22 2.16 -7.67
N ASN A 70 9.46 2.96 -6.97
CA ASN A 70 9.25 2.73 -5.54
C ASN A 70 8.14 1.71 -5.34
N PHE A 71 8.29 0.89 -4.30
CA PHE A 71 7.25 0.00 -3.80
C PHE A 71 6.91 0.40 -2.38
N VAL A 72 5.67 0.15 -2.00
CA VAL A 72 5.20 0.46 -0.65
C VAL A 72 4.43 -0.73 -0.11
N GLN A 73 4.54 -0.95 1.19
CA GLN A 73 3.86 -2.06 1.85
C GLN A 73 2.41 -1.70 2.14
N VAL A 74 1.51 -2.63 1.86
CA VAL A 74 0.09 -2.44 2.11
C VAL A 74 -0.51 -3.70 2.73
N THR A 75 -1.65 -3.54 3.37
CA THR A 75 -2.43 -4.64 3.92
C THR A 75 -3.84 -4.58 3.38
N ILE A 76 -4.36 -5.73 2.97
CA ILE A 76 -5.75 -5.87 2.56
C ILE A 76 -6.23 -7.29 2.89
N ASP A 77 -7.41 -7.39 3.49
CA ASP A 77 -8.03 -8.67 3.84
C ASP A 77 -7.08 -9.59 4.62
N GLY A 78 -6.30 -9.00 5.54
CA GLY A 78 -5.37 -9.75 6.35
C GLY A 78 -4.08 -10.17 5.65
N LYS A 79 -3.90 -9.77 4.39
CA LYS A 79 -2.68 -10.07 3.64
C LYS A 79 -1.82 -8.83 3.55
N THR A 80 -0.55 -8.99 3.85
CA THR A 80 0.42 -7.90 3.75
C THR A 80 1.37 -8.18 2.59
N GLY A 81 1.59 -7.19 1.75
CA GLY A 81 2.46 -7.33 0.61
C GLY A 81 2.90 -5.99 0.08
N TRP A 82 3.50 -6.01 -1.10
CA TRP A 82 4.12 -4.82 -1.69
C TRP A 82 3.49 -4.51 -3.04
N ILE A 83 3.27 -3.23 -3.30
CA ILE A 83 2.67 -2.76 -4.54
C ILE A 83 3.46 -1.56 -5.04
N ALA A 84 3.51 -1.37 -6.36
CA ALA A 84 4.18 -0.20 -6.92
C ALA A 84 3.52 1.08 -6.42
N ALA A 85 4.32 1.99 -5.90
CA ALA A 85 3.80 3.20 -5.24
C ALA A 85 2.97 4.07 -6.18
N SER A 86 3.36 4.16 -7.45
CA SER A 86 2.63 4.97 -8.42
C SER A 86 1.18 4.52 -8.62
N ILE A 87 0.89 3.23 -8.39
CA ILE A 87 -0.47 2.69 -8.51
C ILE A 87 -1.38 3.30 -7.45
N LEU A 88 -0.79 3.75 -6.34
CA LEU A 88 -1.54 4.38 -5.25
C LEU A 88 -1.44 5.91 -5.28
N GLY A 89 -0.99 6.47 -6.39
CA GLY A 89 -0.85 7.91 -6.52
C GLY A 89 0.38 8.48 -5.81
N LEU A 90 1.32 7.65 -5.44
CA LEU A 90 2.56 8.06 -4.79
C LEU A 90 3.67 8.20 -5.83
N PRO A 91 4.77 8.92 -5.52
CA PRO A 91 5.89 9.05 -6.45
C PRO A 91 6.48 7.70 -6.82
N ARG A 92 6.90 7.61 -8.06
CA ARG A 92 7.53 6.40 -8.58
C ARG A 92 8.86 6.16 -7.92
#